data_db53485cc85529e25e1456cbaabee6d4
#
_entry.id   db53485cc85529e25e1456cbaabee6d4
#
_cell.length_a   1.000
_cell.length_b   1.000
_cell.length_c   1.000
_cell.angle_alpha   90.00
_cell.angle_beta   90.00
_cell.angle_gamma   90.00
#
_symmetry.space_group_name_H-M   'P 1'
#
loop_
_entity.id
_entity.type
_entity.pdbx_description
1 polymer ?
#
loop_
_entity_poly.entity_id
_entity_poly.type
_entity_poly.pdbx_seq_one_letter_code
_entity_poly.pdbx_strand_id
1 'polypeptide(L)'
;NLTGPYEGRVVLQDRGIAQGCIIDTPEGNWYAYLFRDYGAVGRMPYIVPMKWENGWPVLGVDGVVPDTLDIKVANINAAGIVASDEFDRKEGDREMPLAWQWNHNPDHNFWSLTDRPGYFRLTTDRVVANVTESKNILTQRTFGPTSSAEITIETAGMKDGDYAGLVAFQRIYGFIGVRMQDGQKSIVMMRSE
;
A
#
# COMPACT_ATOMS: atom_id res chain seq x y z
N ASN A 1 13.09 -24.64 -25.81
CA ASN A 1 12.58 -26.00 -25.63
C ASN A 1 11.99 -26.14 -24.21
N LEU A 2 10.71 -26.52 -24.09
CA LEU A 2 10.03 -26.66 -22.79
C LEU A 2 10.57 -27.83 -21.94
N THR A 3 11.30 -28.73 -22.52
CA THR A 3 11.84 -29.91 -21.83
C THR A 3 13.34 -29.81 -21.50
N GLY A 4 13.96 -28.65 -21.76
CA GLY A 4 15.41 -28.46 -21.57
C GLY A 4 16.28 -29.03 -22.71
N PRO A 5 17.59 -29.10 -22.49
CA PRO A 5 18.29 -28.69 -21.28
C PRO A 5 18.19 -27.17 -21.01
N TYR A 6 18.24 -26.80 -19.74
CA TYR A 6 18.23 -25.39 -19.30
C TYR A 6 19.61 -24.98 -18.81
N GLU A 7 19.99 -23.77 -19.17
CA GLU A 7 21.15 -23.11 -18.60
C GLU A 7 20.66 -22.05 -17.59
N GLY A 8 21.33 -21.94 -16.44
CA GLY A 8 21.05 -20.95 -15.42
C GLY A 8 22.23 -20.02 -15.21
N ARG A 9 21.96 -18.73 -15.11
CA ARG A 9 22.97 -17.70 -14.82
C ARG A 9 22.45 -16.70 -13.80
N VAL A 10 23.28 -16.37 -12.81
CA VAL A 10 23.01 -15.22 -11.93
C VAL A 10 23.33 -13.95 -12.70
N VAL A 11 22.34 -13.09 -12.89
CA VAL A 11 22.46 -11.85 -13.67
C VAL A 11 22.53 -10.60 -12.80
N LEU A 12 22.15 -10.73 -11.52
CA LEU A 12 22.27 -9.71 -10.48
C LEU A 12 22.30 -10.36 -9.11
N GLN A 13 23.19 -9.92 -8.24
CA GLN A 13 23.20 -10.32 -6.82
C GLN A 13 23.62 -9.10 -5.98
N ASP A 14 22.71 -8.19 -5.77
CA ASP A 14 22.96 -6.97 -4.99
C ASP A 14 21.71 -6.56 -4.21
N ARG A 15 21.90 -6.06 -2.99
CA ARG A 15 20.88 -5.43 -2.11
C ARG A 15 19.63 -6.29 -1.82
N GLY A 16 19.64 -7.59 -2.14
CA GLY A 16 18.45 -8.44 -2.01
C GLY A 16 17.33 -8.10 -3.00
N ILE A 17 17.67 -7.43 -4.10
CA ILE A 17 16.74 -7.08 -5.16
C ILE A 17 16.49 -8.31 -6.02
N ALA A 18 15.23 -8.64 -6.24
CA ALA A 18 14.81 -9.78 -7.06
C ALA A 18 13.43 -9.49 -7.68
N GLN A 19 12.97 -10.37 -8.52
CA GLN A 19 11.65 -10.37 -9.12
C GLN A 19 11.23 -9.04 -9.78
N GLY A 20 10.61 -9.15 -10.92
CA GLY A 20 10.10 -8.01 -11.66
C GLY A 20 10.03 -8.30 -13.15
N CYS A 21 10.25 -7.29 -13.95
CA CYS A 21 10.23 -7.37 -15.41
C CYS A 21 11.39 -6.62 -16.03
N ILE A 22 11.60 -6.85 -17.32
CA ILE A 22 12.50 -6.06 -18.16
C ILE A 22 11.67 -5.21 -19.11
N ILE A 23 12.10 -3.99 -19.32
CA ILE A 23 11.45 -3.00 -20.18
C ILE A 23 12.48 -2.30 -21.05
N ASP A 24 12.09 -1.87 -22.21
CA ASP A 24 12.87 -1.00 -23.06
C ASP A 24 12.18 0.35 -23.28
N THR A 25 12.96 1.34 -23.61
CA THR A 25 12.46 2.68 -23.96
C THR A 25 12.35 2.78 -25.49
N PRO A 26 11.58 3.77 -26.00
CA PRO A 26 11.53 4.04 -27.44
C PRO A 26 12.90 4.31 -28.07
N GLU A 27 13.88 4.77 -27.28
CA GLU A 27 15.26 5.00 -27.70
C GLU A 27 16.13 3.73 -27.68
N GLY A 28 15.56 2.58 -27.25
CA GLY A 28 16.26 1.30 -27.22
C GLY A 28 17.11 1.06 -25.97
N ASN A 29 16.98 1.89 -24.94
CA ASN A 29 17.63 1.62 -23.65
C ASN A 29 16.84 0.57 -22.86
N TRP A 30 17.54 -0.36 -22.26
CA TRP A 30 16.93 -1.44 -21.48
C TRP A 30 17.09 -1.23 -19.99
N TYR A 31 16.06 -1.56 -19.25
CA TYR A 31 16.02 -1.53 -17.79
C TYR A 31 15.34 -2.77 -17.24
N ALA A 32 15.75 -3.19 -16.05
CA ALA A 32 15.01 -4.12 -15.23
C ALA A 32 14.26 -3.32 -14.14
N TYR A 33 12.95 -3.50 -14.04
CA TYR A 33 12.12 -2.97 -12.98
C TYR A 33 11.90 -4.07 -11.95
N LEU A 34 12.66 -4.00 -10.88
CA LEU A 34 12.73 -5.04 -9.86
C LEU A 34 12.29 -4.47 -8.52
N PHE A 35 12.14 -5.32 -7.51
CA PHE A 35 11.87 -4.85 -6.16
C PHE A 35 12.65 -5.65 -5.12
N ARG A 36 12.71 -5.11 -3.91
CA ARG A 36 13.04 -5.86 -2.70
C ARG A 36 11.99 -5.61 -1.62
N ASP A 37 11.82 -6.57 -0.72
CA ASP A 37 10.99 -6.38 0.46
C ASP A 37 11.69 -5.45 1.48
N TYR A 38 10.96 -4.45 1.96
CA TYR A 38 11.47 -3.43 2.87
C TYR A 38 10.58 -3.29 4.13
N GLY A 39 10.34 -4.39 4.79
CA GLY A 39 9.57 -4.43 6.04
C GLY A 39 8.16 -3.84 5.90
N ALA A 40 7.81 -2.96 6.81
CA ALA A 40 6.47 -2.35 6.86
C ALA A 40 6.13 -1.44 5.66
N VAL A 41 7.13 -0.96 4.93
CA VAL A 41 6.93 -0.16 3.72
C VAL A 41 6.50 -1.04 2.53
N GLY A 42 6.75 -2.35 2.61
CA GLY A 42 6.43 -3.31 1.57
C GLY A 42 7.52 -3.42 0.51
N ARG A 43 7.11 -3.58 -0.75
CA ARG A 43 8.01 -3.81 -1.87
C ARG A 43 8.49 -2.50 -2.48
N MET A 44 9.76 -2.18 -2.24
CA MET A 44 10.39 -0.98 -2.80
C MET A 44 10.88 -1.30 -4.21
N PRO A 45 10.41 -0.56 -5.24
CA PRO A 45 10.85 -0.74 -6.60
C PRO A 45 12.23 -0.14 -6.85
N TYR A 46 12.93 -0.75 -7.78
CA TYR A 46 14.23 -0.30 -8.29
C TYR A 46 14.22 -0.33 -9.82
N ILE A 47 14.77 0.70 -10.42
CA ILE A 47 15.09 0.71 -11.85
C ILE A 47 16.58 0.41 -11.98
N VAL A 48 16.90 -0.67 -12.68
CA VAL A 48 18.27 -1.17 -12.83
C VAL A 48 18.64 -1.10 -14.33
N PRO A 49 19.70 -0.40 -14.72
CA PRO A 49 20.11 -0.39 -16.12
C PRO A 49 20.50 -1.80 -16.57
N MET A 50 20.18 -2.11 -17.81
CA MET A 50 20.41 -3.44 -18.36
C MET A 50 20.94 -3.35 -19.79
N LYS A 51 21.78 -4.30 -20.17
CA LYS A 51 22.23 -4.52 -21.53
C LYS A 51 22.16 -6.00 -21.89
N TRP A 52 22.11 -6.31 -23.17
CA TRP A 52 22.20 -7.67 -23.65
C TRP A 52 23.63 -8.02 -24.05
N GLU A 53 24.15 -9.09 -23.50
CA GLU A 53 25.47 -9.64 -23.87
C GLU A 53 25.37 -11.14 -24.18
N ASN A 54 25.68 -11.53 -25.39
CA ASN A 54 25.64 -12.93 -25.82
C ASN A 54 24.29 -13.63 -25.53
N GLY A 55 23.19 -12.91 -25.72
CA GLY A 55 21.83 -13.41 -25.45
C GLY A 55 21.40 -13.46 -24.00
N TRP A 56 22.22 -12.96 -23.07
CA TRP A 56 21.89 -12.85 -21.66
C TRP A 56 21.70 -11.38 -21.22
N PRO A 57 20.74 -11.10 -20.34
CA PRO A 57 20.65 -9.79 -19.73
C PRO A 57 21.81 -9.61 -18.73
N VAL A 58 22.46 -8.46 -18.77
CA VAL A 58 23.45 -8.03 -17.79
C VAL A 58 22.88 -6.82 -17.05
N LEU A 59 22.62 -6.96 -15.78
CA LEU A 59 21.94 -5.98 -14.95
C LEU A 59 22.92 -5.18 -14.11
N GLY A 60 22.62 -3.91 -13.93
CA GLY A 60 23.43 -2.99 -13.14
C GLY A 60 24.65 -2.45 -13.88
N VAL A 61 25.48 -1.76 -13.13
CA VAL A 61 26.81 -1.32 -13.56
C VAL A 61 27.83 -2.18 -12.84
N ASP A 62 28.56 -2.98 -13.59
CA ASP A 62 29.51 -3.97 -13.05
C ASP A 62 28.89 -4.93 -12.01
N GLY A 63 27.63 -5.33 -12.23
CA GLY A 63 26.89 -6.24 -11.35
C GLY A 63 26.33 -5.57 -10.09
N VAL A 64 26.40 -4.26 -9.97
CA VAL A 64 25.91 -3.49 -8.83
C VAL A 64 24.77 -2.57 -9.26
N VAL A 65 23.74 -2.48 -8.43
CA VAL A 65 22.63 -1.54 -8.63
C VAL A 65 23.11 -0.13 -8.28
N PRO A 66 23.12 0.81 -9.24
CA PRO A 66 23.56 2.18 -8.98
C PRO A 66 22.60 2.90 -8.02
N ASP A 67 23.14 3.80 -7.19
CA ASP A 67 22.33 4.61 -6.27
C ASP A 67 21.51 5.67 -7.01
N THR A 68 22.01 6.13 -8.16
CA THR A 68 21.37 7.13 -9.00
C THR A 68 21.46 6.74 -10.46
N LEU A 69 20.47 7.12 -11.24
CA LEU A 69 20.44 6.94 -12.68
C LEU A 69 20.28 8.30 -13.36
N ASP A 70 21.09 8.57 -14.37
CA ASP A 70 20.89 9.70 -15.27
C ASP A 70 19.87 9.29 -16.36
N ILE A 71 18.60 9.37 -16.00
CA ILE A 71 17.49 9.11 -16.91
C ILE A 71 16.64 10.36 -17.07
N LYS A 72 16.22 10.60 -18.30
CA LYS A 72 15.32 11.70 -18.61
C LYS A 72 13.92 11.36 -18.08
N VAL A 73 13.51 12.02 -17.02
CA VAL A 73 12.18 11.84 -16.44
C VAL A 73 11.24 12.86 -17.06
N ALA A 74 10.15 12.41 -17.65
CA ALA A 74 9.08 13.32 -18.05
C ALA A 74 8.47 13.96 -16.78
N ASN A 75 8.28 15.27 -16.84
CA ASN A 75 7.59 15.98 -15.77
C ASN A 75 6.09 15.68 -15.87
N ILE A 76 5.67 14.54 -15.32
CA ILE A 76 4.27 14.15 -15.21
C ILE A 76 3.76 14.59 -13.84
N ASN A 77 2.63 15.25 -13.83
CA ASN A 77 1.94 15.61 -12.59
C ASN A 77 1.19 14.37 -12.07
N ALA A 78 1.94 13.39 -11.58
CA ALA A 78 1.37 12.17 -11.02
C ALA A 78 0.82 12.44 -9.62
N ALA A 79 -0.38 11.93 -9.34
CA ALA A 79 -0.92 11.95 -7.99
C ALA A 79 0.00 11.18 -7.02
N GLY A 80 0.14 11.69 -5.81
CA GLY A 80 0.88 10.99 -4.76
C GLY A 80 0.25 9.65 -4.39
N ILE A 81 1.05 8.75 -3.84
CA ILE A 81 0.58 7.44 -3.35
C ILE A 81 -0.21 7.54 -2.05
N VAL A 82 -0.17 8.69 -1.41
CA VAL A 82 -0.95 9.06 -0.22
C VAL A 82 -1.52 10.46 -0.39
N ALA A 83 -2.66 10.70 0.23
CA ALA A 83 -3.32 12.00 0.19
C ALA A 83 -4.18 12.20 1.44
N SER A 84 -4.32 13.46 1.88
CA SER A 84 -5.39 13.84 2.82
C SER A 84 -6.73 13.83 2.09
N ASP A 85 -7.79 13.52 2.83
CA ASP A 85 -9.15 13.50 2.29
C ASP A 85 -10.13 13.94 3.39
N GLU A 86 -10.84 15.01 3.12
CA GLU A 86 -11.88 15.55 4.02
C GLU A 86 -13.23 14.86 3.80
N PHE A 87 -13.28 13.89 2.90
CA PHE A 87 -14.49 13.14 2.54
C PHE A 87 -15.69 14.02 2.15
N ASP A 88 -15.43 15.21 1.65
CA ASP A 88 -16.47 16.08 1.11
C ASP A 88 -16.84 15.61 -0.30
N ARG A 89 -18.00 15.02 -0.43
CA ARG A 89 -18.51 14.44 -1.69
C ARG A 89 -19.88 14.98 -2.01
N LYS A 90 -20.15 15.12 -3.29
CA LYS A 90 -21.51 15.44 -3.78
C LYS A 90 -22.40 14.20 -3.70
N GLU A 91 -23.70 14.43 -3.59
CA GLU A 91 -24.68 13.35 -3.60
C GLU A 91 -24.49 12.44 -4.83
N GLY A 92 -24.44 11.14 -4.58
CA GLY A 92 -24.21 10.12 -5.62
C GLY A 92 -22.76 9.85 -5.96
N ASP A 93 -21.80 10.65 -5.48
CA ASP A 93 -20.38 10.41 -5.67
C ASP A 93 -19.90 9.35 -4.66
N ARG A 94 -19.47 8.19 -5.17
CA ARG A 94 -18.94 7.09 -4.40
C ARG A 94 -17.48 6.77 -4.75
N GLU A 95 -16.85 7.58 -5.59
CA GLU A 95 -15.49 7.29 -6.03
C GLU A 95 -14.48 7.62 -4.93
N MET A 96 -13.62 6.67 -4.66
CA MET A 96 -12.44 6.86 -3.82
C MET A 96 -11.24 7.21 -4.70
N PRO A 97 -10.49 8.28 -4.36
CA PRO A 97 -9.21 8.56 -5.01
C PRO A 97 -8.28 7.34 -4.97
N LEU A 98 -7.42 7.20 -5.98
CA LEU A 98 -6.50 6.05 -6.12
C LEU A 98 -5.52 5.87 -4.94
N ALA A 99 -5.34 6.89 -4.09
CA ALA A 99 -4.56 6.78 -2.86
C ALA A 99 -5.21 5.83 -1.86
N TRP A 100 -6.55 5.69 -1.91
CA TRP A 100 -7.30 4.81 -1.02
C TRP A 100 -7.42 3.40 -1.59
N GLN A 101 -7.29 2.42 -0.73
CA GLN A 101 -7.39 1.00 -1.05
C GLN A 101 -8.22 0.27 0.00
N TRP A 102 -9.09 -0.61 -0.47
CA TRP A 102 -9.80 -1.53 0.41
C TRP A 102 -8.92 -2.73 0.74
N ASN A 103 -8.90 -3.14 2.00
CA ASN A 103 -8.18 -4.36 2.41
C ASN A 103 -8.80 -5.63 1.80
N HIS A 104 -10.13 -5.67 1.71
CA HIS A 104 -10.91 -6.72 1.08
C HIS A 104 -11.89 -6.10 0.09
N ASN A 105 -12.59 -6.91 -0.71
CA ASN A 105 -13.72 -6.41 -1.49
C ASN A 105 -14.74 -5.77 -0.56
N PRO A 106 -15.05 -4.48 -0.71
CA PRO A 106 -15.95 -3.79 0.19
C PRO A 106 -17.39 -4.27 0.02
N ASP A 107 -18.13 -4.23 1.11
CA ASP A 107 -19.59 -4.33 1.05
C ASP A 107 -20.16 -2.91 1.06
N HIS A 108 -20.75 -2.50 -0.05
CA HIS A 108 -21.24 -1.15 -0.28
C HIS A 108 -22.48 -0.79 0.56
N ASN A 109 -23.07 -1.74 1.28
CA ASN A 109 -24.19 -1.47 2.18
C ASN A 109 -23.73 -0.94 3.55
N PHE A 110 -22.42 -1.05 3.85
CA PHE A 110 -21.87 -0.75 5.17
C PHE A 110 -20.84 0.38 5.19
N TRP A 111 -20.84 1.21 4.15
CA TRP A 111 -20.08 2.45 4.15
C TRP A 111 -20.74 3.51 3.28
N SER A 112 -20.50 4.78 3.59
CA SER A 112 -21.02 5.92 2.84
C SER A 112 -20.11 7.13 2.92
N LEU A 113 -20.06 7.90 1.82
CA LEU A 113 -19.42 9.22 1.73
C LEU A 113 -20.45 10.35 1.72
N THR A 114 -21.74 10.04 1.62
CA THR A 114 -22.81 11.02 1.37
C THR A 114 -23.87 11.08 2.45
N ASP A 115 -23.97 10.06 3.32
CA ASP A 115 -24.94 10.07 4.42
C ASP A 115 -24.68 11.23 5.42
N ARG A 116 -23.42 11.65 5.51
CA ARG A 116 -23.01 12.81 6.26
C ARG A 116 -21.88 13.52 5.52
N PRO A 117 -22.11 14.67 4.90
CA PRO A 117 -21.07 15.40 4.17
C PRO A 117 -19.84 15.68 5.04
N GLY A 118 -18.65 15.53 4.45
CA GLY A 118 -17.38 15.69 5.15
C GLY A 118 -16.99 14.52 6.05
N TYR A 119 -17.67 13.38 5.93
CA TYR A 119 -17.37 12.19 6.72
C TYR A 119 -17.35 10.92 5.87
N PHE A 120 -16.39 10.07 6.17
CA PHE A 120 -16.43 8.68 5.77
C PHE A 120 -17.15 7.87 6.85
N ARG A 121 -18.36 7.40 6.55
CA ARG A 121 -19.15 6.60 7.48
C ARG A 121 -18.85 5.12 7.27
N LEU A 122 -18.53 4.43 8.35
CA LEU A 122 -18.46 2.98 8.41
C LEU A 122 -19.55 2.45 9.34
N THR A 123 -20.21 1.39 8.91
CA THR A 123 -21.18 0.65 9.72
C THR A 123 -20.67 -0.77 9.90
N THR A 124 -20.68 -1.28 11.12
CA THR A 124 -20.28 -2.66 11.41
C THR A 124 -21.35 -3.63 10.94
N ASP A 125 -20.96 -4.68 10.23
CA ASP A 125 -21.86 -5.72 9.75
C ASP A 125 -21.82 -6.99 10.61
N ARG A 126 -20.71 -7.20 11.32
CA ARG A 126 -20.48 -8.41 12.12
C ARG A 126 -19.38 -8.21 13.16
N VAL A 127 -19.39 -9.09 14.15
CA VAL A 127 -18.29 -9.21 15.10
C VAL A 127 -17.19 -10.09 14.50
N VAL A 128 -15.94 -9.66 14.62
CA VAL A 128 -14.75 -10.38 14.16
C VAL A 128 -13.75 -10.54 15.30
N ALA A 129 -12.90 -11.55 15.23
CA ALA A 129 -11.92 -11.81 16.27
C ALA A 129 -10.75 -10.80 16.23
N ASN A 130 -10.44 -10.27 15.06
CA ASN A 130 -9.36 -9.30 14.88
C ASN A 130 -9.61 -8.39 13.68
N VAL A 131 -8.86 -7.30 13.60
CA VAL A 131 -9.04 -6.29 12.56
C VAL A 131 -8.78 -6.82 11.14
N THR A 132 -7.94 -7.83 10.98
CA THR A 132 -7.61 -8.37 9.64
C THR A 132 -8.77 -9.11 8.98
N GLU A 133 -9.78 -9.52 9.78
CA GLU A 133 -11.00 -10.18 9.31
C GLU A 133 -12.15 -9.19 9.04
N SER A 134 -11.98 -7.93 9.45
CA SER A 134 -12.99 -6.90 9.24
C SER A 134 -13.10 -6.53 7.78
N LYS A 135 -14.34 -6.32 7.32
CA LYS A 135 -14.61 -5.71 6.02
C LYS A 135 -14.54 -4.18 6.12
N ASN A 136 -14.50 -3.57 4.95
CA ASN A 136 -14.54 -2.11 4.80
C ASN A 136 -13.44 -1.36 5.55
N ILE A 137 -12.26 -2.00 5.70
CA ILE A 137 -11.06 -1.29 6.15
C ILE A 137 -10.51 -0.51 4.97
N LEU A 138 -10.48 0.81 5.12
CA LEU A 138 -9.94 1.73 4.15
C LEU A 138 -8.48 2.05 4.51
N THR A 139 -7.58 1.89 3.56
CA THR A 139 -6.15 2.00 3.79
C THR A 139 -5.48 2.94 2.80
N GLN A 140 -4.32 3.45 3.18
CA GLN A 140 -3.35 4.06 2.29
C GLN A 140 -1.99 3.39 2.48
N ARG A 141 -1.10 3.56 1.53
CA ARG A 141 0.27 3.07 1.61
C ARG A 141 1.05 3.83 2.67
N THR A 142 2.00 3.14 3.30
CA THR A 142 3.05 3.79 4.07
C THR A 142 4.31 3.93 3.22
N PHE A 143 5.15 4.88 3.53
CA PHE A 143 6.45 5.08 2.88
C PHE A 143 7.52 5.38 3.94
N GLY A 144 8.75 5.12 3.59
CA GLY A 144 9.90 5.36 4.48
C GLY A 144 10.54 6.74 4.26
N PRO A 145 11.39 7.20 5.20
CA PRO A 145 11.76 6.50 6.44
C PRO A 145 10.70 6.62 7.55
N THR A 146 9.77 7.57 7.44
CA THR A 146 8.71 7.82 8.43
C THR A 146 7.38 8.11 7.74
N SER A 147 6.29 7.71 8.35
CA SER A 147 4.93 8.04 7.94
C SER A 147 4.13 8.46 9.16
N SER A 148 3.22 9.41 8.97
CA SER A 148 2.27 9.84 9.99
C SER A 148 0.87 9.93 9.39
N ALA A 149 -0.14 9.70 10.22
CA ALA A 149 -1.53 9.87 9.85
C ALA A 149 -2.30 10.46 11.03
N GLU A 150 -3.30 11.27 10.71
CA GLU A 150 -4.21 11.87 11.68
C GLU A 150 -5.64 11.68 11.20
N ILE A 151 -6.56 11.38 12.12
CA ILE A 151 -7.99 11.30 11.83
C ILE A 151 -8.80 11.97 12.94
N THR A 152 -9.94 12.52 12.58
CA THR A 152 -11.00 12.91 13.53
C THR A 152 -12.09 11.86 13.47
N ILE A 153 -12.53 11.36 14.63
CA ILE A 153 -13.53 10.30 14.73
C ILE A 153 -14.77 10.82 15.45
N GLU A 154 -15.94 10.67 14.82
CA GLU A 154 -17.22 10.82 15.49
C GLU A 154 -17.61 9.47 16.13
N THR A 155 -17.77 9.51 17.45
CA THR A 155 -17.98 8.29 18.25
C THR A 155 -19.38 8.16 18.84
N ALA A 156 -20.29 9.09 18.54
CA ALA A 156 -21.62 9.12 19.17
C ALA A 156 -22.44 7.85 18.89
N GLY A 157 -22.25 7.23 17.72
CA GLY A 157 -22.98 6.03 17.32
C GLY A 157 -22.37 4.71 17.77
N MET A 158 -21.25 4.71 18.48
CA MET A 158 -20.58 3.48 18.94
C MET A 158 -21.41 2.74 19.99
N LYS A 159 -21.39 1.42 19.90
CA LYS A 159 -22.03 0.49 20.83
C LYS A 159 -20.98 -0.34 21.57
N ASP A 160 -21.40 -1.01 22.62
CA ASP A 160 -20.53 -1.91 23.39
C ASP A 160 -19.91 -2.97 22.47
N GLY A 161 -18.59 -3.10 22.54
CA GLY A 161 -17.79 -3.97 21.70
C GLY A 161 -17.19 -3.27 20.47
N ASP A 162 -17.59 -2.05 20.13
CA ASP A 162 -17.05 -1.32 18.99
C ASP A 162 -15.66 -0.74 19.25
N TYR A 163 -14.84 -0.77 18.22
CA TYR A 163 -13.54 -0.11 18.13
C TYR A 163 -13.50 0.76 16.87
N ALA A 164 -13.01 1.97 16.99
CA ALA A 164 -12.81 2.87 15.86
C ALA A 164 -11.50 3.63 16.01
N GLY A 165 -10.65 3.65 14.96
CA GLY A 165 -9.34 4.30 15.07
C GLY A 165 -8.46 4.10 13.85
N LEU A 166 -7.19 4.40 14.05
CA LEU A 166 -6.11 4.17 13.09
C LEU A 166 -5.39 2.85 13.36
N VAL A 167 -4.99 2.21 12.29
CA VAL A 167 -4.24 0.94 12.32
C VAL A 167 -2.98 1.09 11.48
N ALA A 168 -1.82 0.84 12.09
CA ALA A 168 -0.62 0.46 11.34
C ALA A 168 -0.80 -0.99 10.90
N PHE A 169 -1.28 -1.18 9.66
CA PHE A 169 -1.93 -2.40 9.22
C PHE A 169 -1.00 -3.33 8.47
N GLN A 170 -0.77 -4.49 9.06
CA GLN A 170 -0.13 -5.64 8.45
C GLN A 170 -0.62 -6.90 9.17
N ARG A 171 -0.06 -8.07 8.91
CA ARG A 171 -0.40 -9.30 9.64
C ARG A 171 -0.24 -9.14 11.16
N ILE A 172 0.84 -8.50 11.60
CA ILE A 172 0.99 -7.96 12.95
C ILE A 172 0.67 -6.48 12.85
N TYR A 173 -0.30 -5.99 13.60
CA TYR A 173 -0.76 -4.61 13.51
C TYR A 173 -0.72 -3.89 14.85
N GLY A 174 -0.61 -2.57 14.78
CA GLY A 174 -0.81 -1.67 15.90
C GLY A 174 -2.06 -0.82 15.66
N PHE A 175 -2.91 -0.71 16.67
CA PHE A 175 -4.13 0.08 16.65
C PHE A 175 -4.09 1.16 17.72
N ILE A 176 -4.55 2.35 17.39
CA ILE A 176 -4.87 3.42 18.34
C ILE A 176 -6.24 3.98 18.01
N GLY A 177 -7.10 4.14 19.02
CA GLY A 177 -8.46 4.64 18.79
C GLY A 177 -9.32 4.59 20.03
N VAL A 178 -10.63 4.62 19.80
CA VAL A 178 -11.67 4.57 20.84
C VAL A 178 -12.27 3.19 20.90
N ARG A 179 -12.43 2.65 22.09
CA ARG A 179 -13.21 1.46 22.40
C ARG A 179 -14.44 1.88 23.20
N MET A 180 -15.59 1.29 22.88
CA MET A 180 -16.81 1.35 23.67
C MET A 180 -17.00 0.05 24.41
N GLN A 181 -17.11 0.09 25.74
CA GLN A 181 -17.35 -1.07 26.58
C GLN A 181 -18.08 -0.68 27.86
N ASP A 182 -19.09 -1.47 28.24
CA ASP A 182 -19.92 -1.25 29.45
C ASP A 182 -20.49 0.18 29.50
N GLY A 183 -20.92 0.69 28.34
CA GLY A 183 -21.43 2.06 28.21
C GLY A 183 -20.37 3.16 28.32
N GLN A 184 -19.10 2.81 28.40
CA GLN A 184 -18.00 3.77 28.56
C GLN A 184 -17.06 3.78 27.36
N LYS A 185 -16.61 4.97 26.99
CA LYS A 185 -15.59 5.19 25.96
C LYS A 185 -14.22 5.32 26.59
N SER A 186 -13.25 4.65 26.02
CA SER A 186 -11.85 4.75 26.42
C SER A 186 -10.95 4.85 25.20
N ILE A 187 -9.86 5.63 25.31
CA ILE A 187 -8.79 5.61 24.32
C ILE A 187 -7.93 4.38 24.62
N VAL A 188 -7.68 3.60 23.59
CA VAL A 188 -6.90 2.37 23.69
C VAL A 188 -5.80 2.33 22.66
N MET A 189 -4.68 1.73 23.03
CA MET A 189 -3.62 1.34 22.12
C MET A 189 -3.43 -0.17 22.25
N MET A 190 -3.44 -0.86 21.12
CA MET A 190 -3.35 -2.33 21.08
C MET A 190 -2.32 -2.76 20.05
N ARG A 191 -1.73 -3.90 20.28
CA ARG A 191 -0.88 -4.62 19.34
C ARG A 191 -1.39 -6.03 19.19
N SER A 192 -1.48 -6.53 17.94
CA SER A 192 -1.66 -7.95 17.70
C SER A 192 -0.37 -8.71 17.97
N GLU A 193 -0.48 -9.91 18.45
CA GLU A 193 0.64 -10.85 18.59
C GLU A 193 0.73 -11.80 17.40
#